data_cac865d9e8640bc9165695ae7bc5bbda
#
_entry.id   cac865d9e8640bc9165695ae7bc5bbda
#
_cell.length_a   1.000
_cell.length_b   1.000
_cell.length_c   1.000
_cell.angle_alpha   90.00
_cell.angle_beta   90.00
_cell.angle_gamma   90.00
#
_symmetry.space_group_name_H-M   'P 1'
#
loop_
_entity.id
_entity.type
_entity.pdbx_description
1 polymer ?
#
loop_
_entity_poly.entity_id
_entity_poly.type
_entity_poly.pdbx_seq_one_letter_code
_entity_poly.pdbx_strand_id
1 'polypeptide(L)'
;MSGGVVGSVVRSEHGVWCRSLLSDYKEACREAVVGAWERPLRTSVYVTLLGGAWACFYTKPDRLSFDDALLKRSNQLGLLSPWIRSGISDVHVQSLVKLRNEGRLRHASLGLLSVVYYADYDPDAMLYEAQCSNLSVPWREIPQRVLDIGFAGNWWILDSKMKDYDVNEDEFKHLPAHMQVTSPPSVEEVERNEKLHRESWLPVSVEDKGDKN
;
A
#
# COMPACT_ATOMS: atom_id res chain seq x y z
N MET A 1 -61.40 31.54 -16.03
CA MET A 1 -60.06 32.13 -16.35
C MET A 1 -59.35 32.46 -15.07
N SER A 2 -58.68 31.49 -14.45
CA SER A 2 -57.85 31.76 -13.28
C SER A 2 -56.79 30.64 -13.11
N GLY A 3 -55.87 30.55 -14.02
CA GLY A 3 -54.81 29.53 -14.00
C GLY A 3 -53.40 29.99 -14.32
N GLY A 4 -53.20 31.32 -14.55
CA GLY A 4 -51.93 31.84 -15.06
C GLY A 4 -50.99 32.53 -14.07
N VAL A 5 -51.43 32.84 -12.85
CA VAL A 5 -50.68 33.72 -11.94
C VAL A 5 -49.77 32.92 -10.97
N VAL A 6 -50.13 31.70 -10.61
CA VAL A 6 -49.36 30.89 -9.63
C VAL A 6 -48.05 30.36 -10.21
N GLY A 7 -47.98 30.05 -11.49
CA GLY A 7 -46.77 29.49 -12.12
C GLY A 7 -45.64 30.51 -12.33
N SER A 8 -45.94 31.81 -12.41
CA SER A 8 -44.93 32.86 -12.62
C SER A 8 -44.25 33.30 -11.31
N VAL A 9 -44.95 33.23 -10.20
CA VAL A 9 -44.40 33.60 -8.86
C VAL A 9 -43.39 32.55 -8.38
N VAL A 10 -43.69 31.27 -8.53
CA VAL A 10 -42.77 30.16 -8.11
C VAL A 10 -41.48 30.19 -8.95
N ARG A 11 -41.57 30.52 -10.23
CA ARG A 11 -40.39 30.63 -11.12
C ARG A 11 -39.46 31.79 -10.78
N SER A 12 -40.00 32.92 -10.26
CA SER A 12 -39.23 34.07 -9.84
C SER A 12 -38.48 33.81 -8.51
N GLU A 13 -39.10 33.11 -7.58
CA GLU A 13 -38.47 32.79 -6.28
C GLU A 13 -37.25 31.85 -6.42
N HIS A 14 -37.33 30.84 -7.28
CA HIS A 14 -36.19 29.98 -7.57
C HIS A 14 -35.01 30.74 -8.20
N GLY A 15 -35.30 31.72 -9.06
CA GLY A 15 -34.26 32.55 -9.67
C GLY A 15 -33.57 33.52 -8.68
N VAL A 16 -34.31 34.04 -7.70
CA VAL A 16 -33.75 34.88 -6.63
C VAL A 16 -32.90 34.06 -5.67
N TRP A 17 -33.38 32.89 -5.28
CA TRP A 17 -32.64 31.96 -4.40
C TRP A 17 -31.32 31.48 -5.02
N CYS A 18 -31.32 31.08 -6.30
CA CYS A 18 -30.09 30.71 -7.01
C CYS A 18 -29.11 31.88 -7.12
N ARG A 19 -29.58 33.13 -7.32
CA ARG A 19 -28.70 34.30 -7.34
C ARG A 19 -28.10 34.62 -5.98
N SER A 20 -28.87 34.48 -4.90
CA SER A 20 -28.40 34.66 -3.54
C SER A 20 -27.31 33.64 -3.24
N LEU A 21 -27.54 32.34 -3.51
CA LEU A 21 -26.53 31.31 -3.34
C LEU A 21 -25.25 31.60 -4.14
N LEU A 22 -25.36 32.00 -5.40
CA LEU A 22 -24.21 32.34 -6.22
C LEU A 22 -23.44 33.54 -5.67
N SER A 23 -24.14 34.56 -5.11
CA SER A 23 -23.48 35.73 -4.49
C SER A 23 -22.74 35.33 -3.23
N ASP A 24 -23.35 34.45 -2.38
CA ASP A 24 -22.75 33.96 -1.13
C ASP A 24 -21.51 33.10 -1.42
N TYR A 25 -21.58 32.21 -2.42
CA TYR A 25 -20.41 31.45 -2.88
C TYR A 25 -19.30 32.33 -3.44
N LYS A 26 -19.65 33.36 -4.21
CA LYS A 26 -18.67 34.31 -4.75
C LYS A 26 -17.98 35.11 -3.64
N GLU A 27 -18.72 35.50 -2.61
CA GLU A 27 -18.17 36.23 -1.46
C GLU A 27 -17.27 35.31 -0.62
N ALA A 28 -17.71 34.08 -0.32
CA ALA A 28 -16.93 33.07 0.36
C ALA A 28 -15.63 32.74 -0.40
N CYS A 29 -15.67 32.60 -1.74
CA CYS A 29 -14.48 32.40 -2.55
C CYS A 29 -13.53 33.60 -2.47
N ARG A 30 -14.08 34.84 -2.50
CA ARG A 30 -13.26 36.04 -2.38
C ARG A 30 -12.59 36.15 -1.03
N GLU A 31 -13.31 35.89 0.06
CA GLU A 31 -12.74 35.85 1.42
C GLU A 31 -11.68 34.77 1.57
N ALA A 32 -11.91 33.59 1.00
CA ALA A 32 -10.91 32.50 1.01
C ALA A 32 -9.63 32.92 0.27
N VAL A 33 -9.73 33.59 -0.89
CA VAL A 33 -8.57 34.09 -1.63
C VAL A 33 -7.83 35.19 -0.87
N VAL A 34 -8.54 36.14 -0.28
CA VAL A 34 -7.94 37.24 0.51
C VAL A 34 -7.26 36.68 1.75
N GLY A 35 -7.94 35.75 2.48
CA GLY A 35 -7.34 35.08 3.65
C GLY A 35 -6.12 34.20 3.30
N ALA A 36 -6.09 33.68 2.07
CA ALA A 36 -4.95 32.95 1.55
C ALA A 36 -3.71 33.84 1.39
N TRP A 37 -3.90 35.04 0.91
CA TRP A 37 -2.81 36.02 0.76
C TRP A 37 -2.30 36.57 2.09
N GLU A 38 -3.17 36.72 3.08
CA GLU A 38 -2.78 37.20 4.41
C GLU A 38 -1.96 36.17 5.22
N ARG A 39 -2.18 34.86 4.96
CA ARG A 39 -1.53 33.77 5.71
C ARG A 39 -0.98 32.68 4.78
N PRO A 40 0.06 32.99 3.98
CA PRO A 40 0.52 32.10 2.91
C PRO A 40 0.99 30.73 3.41
N LEU A 41 1.61 30.62 4.59
CA LEU A 41 2.07 29.35 5.14
C LEU A 41 0.92 28.39 5.48
N ARG A 42 -0.15 28.90 6.10
CA ARG A 42 -1.33 28.07 6.42
C ARG A 42 -2.06 27.62 5.17
N THR A 43 -2.19 28.53 4.22
CA THR A 43 -2.83 28.22 2.94
C THR A 43 -2.03 27.20 2.15
N SER A 44 -0.71 27.31 2.11
CA SER A 44 0.16 26.33 1.48
C SER A 44 -0.04 24.93 2.07
N VAL A 45 -0.12 24.80 3.40
CA VAL A 45 -0.41 23.53 4.06
C VAL A 45 -1.77 22.95 3.62
N TYR A 46 -2.84 23.79 3.62
CA TYR A 46 -4.16 23.30 3.19
C TYR A 46 -4.19 22.90 1.72
N VAL A 47 -3.58 23.68 0.85
CA VAL A 47 -3.50 23.36 -0.59
C VAL A 47 -2.72 22.06 -0.81
N THR A 48 -1.61 21.87 -0.10
CA THR A 48 -0.81 20.65 -0.16
C THR A 48 -1.60 19.44 0.34
N LEU A 49 -2.32 19.55 1.46
CA LEU A 49 -3.15 18.48 2.00
C LEU A 49 -4.30 18.13 1.04
N LEU A 50 -5.00 19.13 0.48
CA LEU A 50 -6.07 18.88 -0.48
C LEU A 50 -5.55 18.28 -1.78
N GLY A 51 -4.44 18.80 -2.30
CA GLY A 51 -3.78 18.26 -3.49
C GLY A 51 -3.28 16.83 -3.27
N GLY A 52 -2.69 16.57 -2.11
CA GLY A 52 -2.28 15.23 -1.69
C GLY A 52 -3.46 14.26 -1.56
N ALA A 53 -4.54 14.69 -0.90
CA ALA A 53 -5.76 13.89 -0.79
C ALA A 53 -6.39 13.59 -2.16
N TRP A 54 -6.41 14.57 -3.05
CA TRP A 54 -6.87 14.41 -4.43
C TRP A 54 -5.99 13.39 -5.19
N ALA A 55 -4.68 13.51 -5.10
CA ALA A 55 -3.74 12.56 -5.71
C ALA A 55 -3.96 11.14 -5.18
N CYS A 56 -4.10 10.97 -3.85
CA CYS A 56 -4.38 9.67 -3.23
C CYS A 56 -5.72 9.10 -3.69
N PHE A 57 -6.76 9.93 -3.84
CA PHE A 57 -8.05 9.50 -4.35
C PHE A 57 -7.95 8.98 -5.79
N TYR A 58 -7.16 9.64 -6.63
CA TYR A 58 -6.98 9.27 -8.03
C TYR A 58 -6.07 8.05 -8.23
N THR A 59 -5.06 7.90 -7.36
CA THR A 59 -4.08 6.82 -7.43
C THR A 59 -4.43 5.61 -6.56
N LYS A 60 -5.61 5.62 -5.91
CA LYS A 60 -6.00 4.47 -5.08
C LYS A 60 -6.09 3.20 -5.92
N PRO A 61 -5.51 2.09 -5.46
CA PRO A 61 -5.61 0.83 -6.17
C PRO A 61 -7.01 0.23 -6.04
N ASP A 62 -7.47 -0.41 -7.10
CA ASP A 62 -8.75 -1.10 -7.17
C ASP A 62 -8.60 -2.62 -6.95
N ARG A 63 -9.72 -3.33 -7.01
CA ARG A 63 -9.74 -4.79 -6.87
C ARG A 63 -8.91 -5.50 -7.94
N LEU A 64 -9.00 -5.04 -9.18
CA LEU A 64 -8.28 -5.67 -10.30
C LEU A 64 -6.77 -5.48 -10.11
N SER A 65 -6.34 -4.32 -9.65
CA SER A 65 -4.93 -4.07 -9.36
C SER A 65 -4.37 -4.97 -8.25
N PHE A 66 -5.22 -5.34 -7.26
CA PHE A 66 -4.82 -6.33 -6.24
C PHE A 66 -4.66 -7.73 -6.84
N ASP A 67 -5.61 -8.14 -7.64
CA ASP A 67 -5.56 -9.44 -8.32
C ASP A 67 -4.34 -9.55 -9.23
N ASP A 68 -4.02 -8.51 -9.96
CA ASP A 68 -2.82 -8.43 -10.83
C ASP A 68 -1.52 -8.45 -10.01
N ALA A 69 -1.47 -7.68 -8.92
CA ALA A 69 -0.33 -7.68 -8.01
C ALA A 69 -0.11 -9.07 -7.39
N LEU A 70 -1.17 -9.70 -6.90
CA LEU A 70 -1.12 -11.04 -6.31
C LEU A 70 -0.63 -12.08 -7.33
N LEU A 71 -1.16 -12.07 -8.56
CA LEU A 71 -0.71 -12.95 -9.63
C LEU A 71 0.76 -12.74 -9.97
N LYS A 72 1.19 -11.48 -10.08
CA LYS A 72 2.60 -11.14 -10.35
C LYS A 72 3.52 -11.68 -9.25
N ARG A 73 3.16 -11.49 -7.96
CA ARG A 73 3.95 -11.97 -6.83
C ARG A 73 3.95 -13.50 -6.75
N SER A 74 2.81 -14.15 -6.99
CA SER A 74 2.71 -15.60 -7.07
C SER A 74 3.59 -16.19 -8.17
N ASN A 75 3.62 -15.56 -9.34
CA ASN A 75 4.49 -15.98 -10.45
C ASN A 75 5.97 -15.77 -10.11
N GLN A 76 6.33 -14.66 -9.47
CA GLN A 76 7.72 -14.42 -9.02
C GLN A 76 8.20 -15.52 -8.07
N LEU A 77 7.39 -15.89 -7.07
CA LEU A 77 7.71 -17.00 -6.17
C LEU A 77 7.74 -18.35 -6.89
N GLY A 78 6.85 -18.58 -7.85
CA GLY A 78 6.79 -19.80 -8.64
C GLY A 78 8.03 -20.04 -9.53
N LEU A 79 8.74 -18.97 -9.90
CA LEU A 79 9.99 -19.04 -10.66
C LEU A 79 11.21 -19.41 -9.78
N LEU A 80 11.09 -19.26 -8.45
CA LEU A 80 12.17 -19.60 -7.52
C LEU A 80 12.04 -21.03 -7.04
N SER A 81 13.20 -21.68 -6.85
CA SER A 81 13.26 -22.98 -6.19
C SER A 81 12.75 -22.88 -4.74
N PRO A 82 12.06 -23.90 -4.21
CA PRO A 82 11.65 -23.94 -2.80
C PRO A 82 12.77 -23.72 -1.79
N TRP A 83 14.02 -24.03 -2.18
CA TRP A 83 15.20 -23.86 -1.33
C TRP A 83 15.67 -22.40 -1.18
N ILE A 84 15.34 -21.55 -2.15
CA ILE A 84 15.83 -20.17 -2.20
C ILE A 84 14.76 -19.20 -1.71
N ARG A 85 13.49 -19.48 -1.98
CA ARG A 85 12.40 -18.56 -1.66
C ARG A 85 12.14 -18.44 -0.16
N SER A 86 11.81 -17.25 0.29
CA SER A 86 11.40 -16.98 1.66
C SER A 86 10.13 -17.74 2.03
N GLY A 87 10.18 -18.55 3.10
CA GLY A 87 9.01 -19.26 3.62
C GLY A 87 7.89 -18.32 4.06
N ILE A 88 8.23 -17.16 4.61
CA ILE A 88 7.25 -16.13 5.05
C ILE A 88 6.49 -15.56 3.86
N SER A 89 7.19 -15.21 2.79
CA SER A 89 6.59 -14.67 1.56
C SER A 89 5.72 -15.72 0.88
N ASP A 90 6.22 -16.95 0.79
CA ASP A 90 5.50 -18.06 0.15
C ASP A 90 4.18 -18.38 0.87
N VAL A 91 4.22 -18.58 2.18
CA VAL A 91 3.03 -18.85 2.99
C VAL A 91 2.02 -17.71 2.88
N HIS A 92 2.48 -16.45 2.93
CA HIS A 92 1.59 -15.29 2.83
C HIS A 92 0.89 -15.23 1.46
N VAL A 93 1.63 -15.33 0.36
CA VAL A 93 1.06 -15.28 -1.00
C VAL A 93 0.15 -16.48 -1.26
N GLN A 94 0.53 -17.69 -0.85
CA GLN A 94 -0.30 -18.89 -0.98
C GLN A 94 -1.61 -18.77 -0.20
N SER A 95 -1.58 -18.20 1.00
CA SER A 95 -2.80 -17.96 1.80
C SER A 95 -3.75 -17.00 1.11
N LEU A 96 -3.23 -15.91 0.52
CA LEU A 96 -4.05 -14.95 -0.24
C LEU A 96 -4.63 -15.58 -1.51
N VAL A 97 -3.84 -16.37 -2.25
CA VAL A 97 -4.31 -17.10 -3.44
C VAL A 97 -5.40 -18.10 -3.07
N LYS A 98 -5.24 -18.81 -1.96
CA LYS A 98 -6.27 -19.73 -1.44
C LYS A 98 -7.56 -19.00 -1.13
N LEU A 99 -7.51 -17.90 -0.35
CA LEU A 99 -8.68 -17.09 -0.01
C LEU A 99 -9.37 -16.50 -1.26
N ARG A 100 -8.58 -16.10 -2.26
CA ARG A 100 -9.10 -15.64 -3.55
C ARG A 100 -9.86 -16.76 -4.28
N ASN A 101 -9.26 -17.93 -4.37
CA ASN A 101 -9.86 -19.08 -5.07
C ASN A 101 -11.11 -19.61 -4.36
N GLU A 102 -11.16 -19.51 -3.03
CA GLU A 102 -12.34 -19.82 -2.23
C GLU A 102 -13.44 -18.74 -2.32
N GLY A 103 -13.20 -17.62 -3.02
CA GLY A 103 -14.13 -16.50 -3.10
C GLY A 103 -14.35 -15.74 -1.78
N ARG A 104 -13.46 -15.93 -0.81
CA ARG A 104 -13.52 -15.30 0.53
C ARG A 104 -12.84 -13.93 0.58
N LEU A 105 -12.13 -13.56 -0.46
CA LEU A 105 -11.43 -12.30 -0.54
C LEU A 105 -12.39 -11.19 -0.97
N ARG A 106 -12.51 -10.17 -0.14
CA ARG A 106 -13.37 -9.01 -0.36
C ARG A 106 -12.55 -7.72 -0.39
N HIS A 107 -13.05 -6.76 -1.14
CA HIS A 107 -12.43 -5.46 -1.31
C HIS A 107 -13.41 -4.35 -0.91
N ALA A 108 -12.94 -3.40 -0.10
CA ALA A 108 -13.67 -2.18 0.25
C ALA A 108 -12.86 -0.94 -0.07
N SER A 109 -13.51 0.05 -0.68
CA SER A 109 -12.89 1.35 -0.96
C SER A 109 -13.35 2.36 0.08
N LEU A 110 -12.39 2.96 0.81
CA LEU A 110 -12.61 3.93 1.88
C LEU A 110 -12.33 5.37 1.42
N GLY A 111 -12.50 5.66 0.14
CA GLY A 111 -12.23 6.97 -0.44
C GLY A 111 -10.76 7.16 -0.80
N LEU A 112 -9.90 7.44 0.17
CA LEU A 112 -8.46 7.67 -0.06
C LEU A 112 -7.62 6.39 -0.10
N LEU A 113 -8.11 5.34 0.52
CA LEU A 113 -7.45 4.03 0.55
C LEU A 113 -8.43 2.91 0.20
N SER A 114 -7.85 1.79 -0.17
CA SER A 114 -8.54 0.53 -0.44
C SER A 114 -8.10 -0.51 0.56
N VAL A 115 -9.00 -1.38 0.96
CA VAL A 115 -8.71 -2.43 1.93
C VAL A 115 -9.16 -3.76 1.36
N VAL A 116 -8.29 -4.75 1.46
CA VAL A 116 -8.62 -6.15 1.17
C VAL A 116 -8.75 -6.88 2.49
N TYR A 117 -9.86 -7.59 2.66
CA TYR A 117 -10.18 -8.33 3.88
C TYR A 117 -10.79 -9.70 3.54
N TYR A 118 -10.74 -10.60 4.49
CA TYR A 118 -11.39 -11.90 4.33
C TYR A 118 -12.81 -11.89 4.91
N ALA A 119 -13.72 -12.58 4.20
CA ALA A 119 -15.06 -12.86 4.69
C ALA A 119 -15.18 -14.38 4.92
N ASP A 120 -16.03 -14.76 5.89
CA ASP A 120 -16.36 -16.15 6.06
C ASP A 120 -17.18 -16.61 4.84
N TYR A 121 -16.84 -17.78 4.34
CA TYR A 121 -17.52 -18.33 3.18
C TYR A 121 -18.72 -19.15 3.66
N ASP A 122 -19.91 -18.72 3.26
CA ASP A 122 -21.14 -19.49 3.37
C ASP A 122 -21.68 -19.69 1.95
N PRO A 123 -21.62 -20.92 1.40
CA PRO A 123 -22.09 -21.20 0.06
C PRO A 123 -23.58 -20.91 -0.10
N ASP A 124 -24.38 -21.09 0.95
CA ASP A 124 -25.83 -20.87 0.92
C ASP A 124 -26.18 -19.37 1.01
N ALA A 125 -25.35 -18.56 1.67
CA ALA A 125 -25.52 -17.12 1.79
C ALA A 125 -25.05 -16.33 0.58
N MET A 126 -24.13 -16.86 -0.23
CA MET A 126 -23.50 -16.15 -1.33
C MET A 126 -24.46 -15.61 -2.38
N LEU A 127 -25.56 -16.32 -2.64
CA LEU A 127 -26.60 -15.89 -3.57
C LEU A 127 -27.42 -14.71 -3.05
N TYR A 128 -27.53 -14.59 -1.72
CA TYR A 128 -28.33 -13.58 -1.03
C TYR A 128 -27.47 -12.41 -0.53
N GLU A 129 -26.16 -12.58 -0.35
CA GLU A 129 -25.24 -11.56 0.16
C GLU A 129 -25.24 -10.30 -0.73
N ALA A 130 -25.35 -10.47 -2.04
CA ALA A 130 -25.41 -9.35 -2.99
C ALA A 130 -26.70 -8.52 -2.86
N GLN A 131 -27.75 -9.07 -2.27
CA GLN A 131 -29.07 -8.42 -2.11
C GLN A 131 -29.38 -8.02 -0.65
N CYS A 132 -28.68 -8.61 0.31
CA CYS A 132 -28.91 -8.39 1.75
C CYS A 132 -27.68 -7.81 2.41
N SER A 133 -27.71 -6.51 2.72
CA SER A 133 -26.60 -5.81 3.42
C SER A 133 -26.29 -6.37 4.82
N ASN A 134 -27.25 -7.10 5.44
CA ASN A 134 -27.06 -7.72 6.75
C ASN A 134 -26.16 -8.98 6.72
N LEU A 135 -25.92 -9.56 5.54
CA LEU A 135 -25.02 -10.69 5.36
C LEU A 135 -23.58 -10.25 5.08
N SER A 136 -23.36 -8.97 4.80
CA SER A 136 -22.02 -8.43 4.62
C SER A 136 -21.31 -8.29 5.97
N VAL A 137 -19.99 -8.43 5.97
CA VAL A 137 -19.16 -8.24 7.18
C VAL A 137 -19.40 -6.85 7.75
N PRO A 138 -19.79 -6.73 9.05
CA PRO A 138 -20.02 -5.44 9.65
C PRO A 138 -18.72 -4.61 9.69
N TRP A 139 -18.82 -3.31 9.47
CA TRP A 139 -17.68 -2.39 9.41
C TRP A 139 -16.77 -2.44 10.65
N ARG A 140 -17.31 -2.79 11.82
CA ARG A 140 -16.55 -2.93 13.07
C ARG A 140 -15.60 -4.12 13.06
N GLU A 141 -15.88 -5.15 12.30
CA GLU A 141 -15.06 -6.36 12.20
C GLU A 141 -14.01 -6.27 11.08
N ILE A 142 -14.20 -5.39 10.10
CA ILE A 142 -13.27 -5.21 8.98
C ILE A 142 -11.83 -5.01 9.48
N PRO A 143 -11.53 -4.14 10.47
CA PRO A 143 -10.16 -3.91 10.92
C PRO A 143 -9.43 -5.17 11.42
N GLN A 144 -10.17 -6.13 11.98
CA GLN A 144 -9.58 -7.40 12.46
C GLN A 144 -9.38 -8.42 11.34
N ARG A 145 -10.03 -8.22 10.20
CA ARG A 145 -10.03 -9.12 9.05
C ARG A 145 -9.21 -8.58 7.87
N VAL A 146 -8.53 -7.46 8.06
CA VAL A 146 -7.70 -6.83 7.02
C VAL A 146 -6.51 -7.72 6.66
N LEU A 147 -6.35 -7.95 5.37
CA LEU A 147 -5.24 -8.70 4.79
C LEU A 147 -4.23 -7.77 4.14
N ASP A 148 -4.73 -6.71 3.46
CA ASP A 148 -3.86 -5.73 2.83
C ASP A 148 -4.52 -4.35 2.75
N ILE A 149 -3.68 -3.33 2.66
CA ILE A 149 -4.07 -1.93 2.55
C ILE A 149 -3.45 -1.35 1.28
N GLY A 150 -4.32 -0.86 0.40
CA GLY A 150 -3.93 -0.19 -0.83
C GLY A 150 -3.95 1.33 -0.67
N PHE A 151 -2.82 1.97 -0.91
CA PHE A 151 -2.65 3.42 -0.83
C PHE A 151 -1.61 3.91 -1.83
N ALA A 152 -1.86 5.05 -2.46
CA ALA A 152 -0.94 5.67 -3.43
C ALA A 152 -0.47 4.70 -4.55
N GLY A 153 -1.38 3.86 -5.06
CA GLY A 153 -1.10 2.93 -6.16
C GLY A 153 -0.45 1.61 -5.77
N ASN A 154 -0.09 1.40 -4.50
CA ASN A 154 0.61 0.21 -4.04
C ASN A 154 -0.17 -0.56 -2.97
N TRP A 155 0.09 -1.87 -2.87
CA TRP A 155 -0.42 -2.77 -1.84
C TRP A 155 0.67 -3.01 -0.79
N TRP A 156 0.54 -2.32 0.34
CA TRP A 156 1.62 -2.15 1.30
C TRP A 156 2.02 -3.41 2.07
N ILE A 157 1.04 -4.22 2.49
CA ILE A 157 1.34 -5.45 3.26
C ILE A 157 1.93 -6.49 2.32
N LEU A 158 1.34 -6.67 1.14
CA LEU A 158 1.86 -7.58 0.12
C LEU A 158 3.29 -7.21 -0.27
N ASP A 159 3.56 -5.93 -0.56
CA ASP A 159 4.90 -5.47 -0.92
C ASP A 159 5.90 -5.62 0.23
N SER A 160 5.47 -5.34 1.47
CA SER A 160 6.30 -5.54 2.66
C SER A 160 6.67 -7.01 2.89
N LYS A 161 5.71 -7.93 2.69
CA LYS A 161 5.92 -9.37 2.83
C LYS A 161 6.74 -9.98 1.69
N MET A 162 6.78 -9.29 0.54
CA MET A 162 7.59 -9.66 -0.61
C MET A 162 8.98 -9.04 -0.61
N LYS A 163 9.33 -8.29 0.43
CA LYS A 163 10.70 -7.84 0.64
C LYS A 163 11.55 -9.08 0.95
N ASP A 164 12.70 -9.20 0.30
CA ASP A 164 13.63 -10.32 0.47
C ASP A 164 12.97 -11.71 0.21
N TYR A 165 12.03 -11.77 -0.75
CA TYR A 165 11.27 -12.98 -1.10
C TYR A 165 12.16 -14.12 -1.66
N ASP A 166 13.35 -13.77 -2.13
CA ASP A 166 14.39 -14.62 -2.70
C ASP A 166 15.45 -15.07 -1.66
N VAL A 167 15.25 -14.73 -0.39
CA VAL A 167 16.15 -15.12 0.70
C VAL A 167 15.45 -16.12 1.62
N ASN A 168 15.95 -17.34 1.67
CA ASN A 168 15.46 -18.37 2.61
C ASN A 168 16.17 -18.21 3.95
N GLU A 169 15.49 -17.63 4.93
CA GLU A 169 16.04 -17.46 6.29
C GLU A 169 16.33 -18.79 7.00
N ASP A 170 15.64 -19.87 6.61
CA ASP A 170 15.81 -21.18 7.23
C ASP A 170 17.16 -21.82 6.85
N GLU A 171 17.73 -21.46 5.70
CA GLU A 171 19.03 -21.92 5.25
C GLU A 171 20.15 -21.48 6.22
N PHE A 172 20.01 -20.32 6.82
CA PHE A 172 21.02 -19.72 7.70
C PHE A 172 20.87 -20.08 9.17
N LYS A 173 19.76 -20.74 9.58
CA LYS A 173 19.51 -21.08 10.99
C LYS A 173 20.56 -22.00 11.62
N HIS A 174 21.19 -22.82 10.81
CA HIS A 174 22.20 -23.77 11.28
C HIS A 174 23.64 -23.23 11.22
N LEU A 175 23.82 -22.04 10.67
CA LEU A 175 25.13 -21.41 10.58
C LEU A 175 25.54 -20.77 11.91
N PRO A 176 26.85 -20.67 12.20
CA PRO A 176 27.34 -19.89 13.35
C PRO A 176 26.80 -18.46 13.34
N ALA A 177 26.59 -17.86 14.51
CA ALA A 177 25.96 -16.57 14.68
C ALA A 177 26.55 -15.42 13.81
N HIS A 178 27.87 -15.47 13.55
CA HIS A 178 28.54 -14.48 12.70
C HIS A 178 28.23 -14.62 11.19
N MET A 179 27.68 -15.78 10.76
CA MET A 179 27.26 -16.02 9.38
C MET A 179 25.74 -15.88 9.19
N GLN A 180 24.98 -15.69 10.27
CA GLN A 180 23.53 -15.50 10.23
C GLN A 180 23.10 -14.07 9.91
N VAL A 181 24.08 -13.16 9.70
CA VAL A 181 23.79 -11.74 9.41
C VAL A 181 23.26 -11.62 8.00
N THR A 182 21.96 -11.39 7.87
CA THR A 182 21.25 -11.18 6.59
C THR A 182 21.22 -9.71 6.14
N SER A 183 21.71 -8.80 7.00
CA SER A 183 21.83 -7.37 6.64
C SER A 183 23.09 -7.12 5.81
N PRO A 184 23.08 -6.16 4.87
CA PRO A 184 24.28 -5.79 4.15
C PRO A 184 25.37 -5.37 5.16
N PRO A 185 26.63 -5.74 4.91
CA PRO A 185 27.72 -5.41 5.82
C PRO A 185 27.85 -3.89 6.00
N SER A 186 28.24 -3.45 7.18
CA SER A 186 28.49 -2.05 7.44
C SER A 186 29.66 -1.52 6.59
N VAL A 187 29.68 -0.22 6.31
CA VAL A 187 30.78 0.39 5.52
C VAL A 187 32.14 0.09 6.14
N GLU A 188 32.24 0.10 7.47
CA GLU A 188 33.47 -0.24 8.21
C GLU A 188 33.89 -1.71 8.02
N GLU A 189 32.94 -2.63 7.93
CA GLU A 189 33.21 -4.04 7.64
C GLU A 189 33.69 -4.25 6.21
N VAL A 190 33.08 -3.54 5.25
CA VAL A 190 33.50 -3.58 3.85
C VAL A 190 34.94 -3.07 3.72
N GLU A 191 35.26 -1.91 4.29
CA GLU A 191 36.59 -1.33 4.25
C GLU A 191 37.63 -2.25 4.90
N ARG A 192 37.30 -2.85 6.04
CA ARG A 192 38.18 -3.79 6.73
C ARG A 192 38.42 -5.04 5.88
N ASN A 193 37.38 -5.60 5.26
CA ASN A 193 37.49 -6.77 4.41
C ASN A 193 38.28 -6.47 3.12
N GLU A 194 38.07 -5.31 2.52
CA GLU A 194 38.87 -4.86 1.36
C GLU A 194 40.33 -4.67 1.71
N LYS A 195 40.62 -4.12 2.90
CA LYS A 195 41.99 -3.97 3.37
C LYS A 195 42.68 -5.32 3.56
N LEU A 196 42.01 -6.26 4.25
CA LEU A 196 42.53 -7.63 4.44
C LEU A 196 42.73 -8.35 3.12
N HIS A 197 41.81 -8.18 2.17
CA HIS A 197 41.93 -8.77 0.83
C HIS A 197 43.11 -8.18 0.07
N ARG A 198 43.31 -6.88 0.13
CA ARG A 198 44.47 -6.20 -0.48
C ARG A 198 45.79 -6.61 0.16
N GLU A 199 45.84 -6.77 1.47
CA GLU A 199 47.01 -7.26 2.21
C GLU A 199 47.34 -8.72 1.85
N SER A 200 46.35 -9.55 1.58
CA SER A 200 46.56 -10.95 1.16
C SER A 200 47.21 -11.11 -0.23
N TRP A 201 47.23 -10.03 -1.03
CA TRP A 201 47.86 -10.03 -2.36
C TRP A 201 49.34 -9.62 -2.32
N LEU A 202 49.84 -9.18 -1.16
CA LEU A 202 51.26 -8.89 -1.00
C LEU A 202 52.03 -10.22 -1.07
N PRO A 203 53.14 -10.29 -1.82
CA PRO A 203 53.93 -11.50 -1.87
C PRO A 203 54.49 -11.81 -0.48
N VAL A 204 54.26 -13.03 -0.02
CA VAL A 204 54.82 -13.52 1.22
C VAL A 204 56.34 -13.62 1.00
N SER A 205 57.10 -12.78 1.67
CA SER A 205 58.55 -12.93 1.76
C SER A 205 58.87 -14.18 2.57
N VAL A 206 59.22 -15.26 1.87
CA VAL A 206 59.73 -16.48 2.56
C VAL A 206 61.13 -16.09 3.04
N GLU A 207 61.29 -15.84 4.32
CA GLU A 207 62.64 -15.82 4.95
C GLU A 207 63.22 -17.22 4.87
N ASP A 208 64.15 -17.38 3.95
CA ASP A 208 64.95 -18.59 3.82
C ASP A 208 65.82 -18.69 5.08
N LYS A 209 65.39 -19.44 6.13
CA LYS A 209 66.21 -19.80 7.21
C LYS A 209 67.25 -20.77 6.73
N GLY A 210 68.32 -20.23 6.16
CA GLY A 210 69.49 -21.02 5.80
C GLY A 210 69.96 -21.87 6.94
N ASP A 211 69.88 -23.15 6.77
CA ASP A 211 70.47 -24.18 7.61
C ASP A 211 71.94 -23.89 7.78
N LYS A 212 72.36 -23.46 8.99
CA LYS A 212 73.77 -23.45 9.34
C LYS A 212 74.14 -24.77 9.96
N ASN A 213 74.78 -25.58 9.16
CA ASN A 213 75.68 -26.65 9.61
C ASN A 213 76.90 -26.05 10.27
#